data_3a4a7f359501d281fe6bf8c3ebcc45ad
#
_entry.id   3a4a7f359501d281fe6bf8c3ebcc45ad
#
_cell.length_a   1.000
_cell.length_b   1.000
_cell.length_c   1.000
_cell.angle_alpha   90.00
_cell.angle_beta   90.00
_cell.angle_gamma   90.00
#
_symmetry.space_group_name_H-M   'P 1'
#
loop_
_entity.id
_entity.type
_entity.pdbx_description
1 polymer ?
#
loop_
_entity_poly.entity_id
_entity_poly.type
_entity_poly.pdbx_seq_one_letter_code
_entity_poly.pdbx_strand_id
1 'polypeptide(L)'
;MSLQHCLVLTVATGAVWMDLRTRRIANEWIITAWIAGLVTQLIRYGTAGAGIFLFGMLFPILALYILFYFHMLGAGDIKLLSAVGGFLGVPAILKCMIVSFLSGAVLSIGIILVCGNLQQRLTKFFNYFQTYFTKRKYQKKTEPVPYYDGKWGMECIHFSVPVLMGVLLWIGGFY
;
A
#
# COMPACT_ATOMS: atom_id res chain seq x y z
N MET A 1 -20.99 14.69 -2.88
CA MET A 1 -20.10 13.57 -2.43
C MET A 1 -20.96 12.56 -1.70
N SER A 2 -20.85 11.27 -2.04
CA SER A 2 -21.57 10.22 -1.27
C SER A 2 -20.87 10.00 0.08
N LEU A 3 -21.60 9.48 1.07
CA LEU A 3 -21.06 9.12 2.38
C LEU A 3 -19.80 8.23 2.25
N GLN A 4 -19.81 7.33 1.28
CA GLN A 4 -18.68 6.46 0.99
C GLN A 4 -17.41 7.24 0.61
N HIS A 5 -17.51 8.28 -0.24
CA HIS A 5 -16.37 9.11 -0.62
C HIS A 5 -15.76 9.81 0.61
N CYS A 6 -16.60 10.33 1.50
CA CYS A 6 -16.14 10.97 2.74
C CYS A 6 -15.41 9.96 3.65
N LEU A 7 -15.98 8.76 3.82
CA LEU A 7 -15.37 7.73 4.68
C LEU A 7 -14.04 7.22 4.12
N VAL A 8 -13.96 6.94 2.83
CA VAL A 8 -12.70 6.50 2.21
C VAL A 8 -11.63 7.59 2.31
N LEU A 9 -12.02 8.84 2.10
CA LEU A 9 -11.10 9.98 2.21
C LEU A 9 -10.59 10.14 3.64
N THR A 10 -11.45 10.03 4.66
CA THR A 10 -11.03 10.12 6.07
C THR A 10 -10.11 8.97 6.46
N VAL A 11 -10.37 7.75 5.98
CA VAL A 11 -9.50 6.60 6.23
C VAL A 11 -8.12 6.81 5.59
N ALA A 12 -8.08 7.25 4.33
CA ALA A 12 -6.83 7.46 3.61
C ALA A 12 -6.02 8.63 4.20
N THR A 13 -6.65 9.76 4.51
CA THR A 13 -5.98 10.93 5.10
C THR A 13 -5.48 10.64 6.51
N GLY A 14 -6.26 9.93 7.33
CA GLY A 14 -5.84 9.51 8.67
C GLY A 14 -4.65 8.55 8.63
N ALA A 15 -4.64 7.62 7.67
CA ALA A 15 -3.51 6.73 7.48
C ALA A 15 -2.24 7.48 7.06
N VAL A 16 -2.34 8.44 6.13
CA VAL A 16 -1.22 9.32 5.74
C VAL A 16 -0.69 10.11 6.95
N TRP A 17 -1.59 10.69 7.75
CA TRP A 17 -1.21 11.42 8.95
C TRP A 17 -0.41 10.55 9.94
N MET A 18 -0.90 9.34 10.20
CA MET A 18 -0.22 8.39 11.09
C MET A 18 1.13 7.96 10.51
N ASP A 19 1.18 7.64 9.22
CA ASP A 19 2.39 7.19 8.55
C ASP A 19 3.48 8.27 8.55
N LEU A 20 3.14 9.52 8.24
CA LEU A 20 4.06 10.65 8.29
C LEU A 20 4.58 10.93 9.71
N ARG A 21 3.76 10.72 10.74
CA ARG A 21 4.12 11.06 12.12
C ARG A 21 4.85 9.92 12.83
N THR A 22 4.43 8.67 12.64
CA THR A 22 4.93 7.52 13.40
C THR A 22 5.60 6.45 12.53
N ARG A 23 5.57 6.60 11.20
CA ARG A 23 6.02 5.60 10.21
C ARG A 23 5.35 4.23 10.42
N ARG A 24 4.17 4.21 11.03
CA ARG A 24 3.36 3.01 11.27
C ARG A 24 1.89 3.38 11.23
N ILE A 25 1.10 2.54 10.58
CA ILE A 25 -0.35 2.64 10.60
C ILE A 25 -0.86 1.76 11.76
N ALA A 26 -1.61 2.36 12.69
CA ALA A 26 -2.15 1.63 13.84
C ALA A 26 -3.14 0.56 13.36
N ASN A 27 -3.06 -0.65 13.93
CA ASN A 27 -3.98 -1.73 13.58
C ASN A 27 -5.44 -1.39 13.93
N GLU A 28 -5.64 -0.64 15.01
CA GLU A 28 -6.97 -0.17 15.44
C GLU A 28 -7.62 0.69 14.36
N TRP A 29 -6.85 1.57 13.69
CA TRP A 29 -7.32 2.39 12.58
C TRP A 29 -7.78 1.54 11.40
N ILE A 30 -7.04 0.50 11.07
CA ILE A 30 -7.41 -0.42 9.99
C ILE A 30 -8.66 -1.22 10.34
N ILE A 31 -8.78 -1.70 11.58
CA ILE A 31 -9.95 -2.45 12.03
C ILE A 31 -11.20 -1.56 11.98
N THR A 32 -11.12 -0.32 12.46
CA THR A 32 -12.24 0.62 12.37
C THR A 32 -12.61 0.93 10.92
N ALA A 33 -11.63 1.04 10.02
CA ALA A 33 -11.87 1.21 8.60
C ALA A 33 -12.57 -0.01 7.97
N TRP A 34 -12.19 -1.23 8.33
CA TRP A 34 -12.85 -2.46 7.86
C TRP A 34 -14.30 -2.52 8.33
N ILE A 35 -14.57 -2.23 9.60
CA ILE A 35 -15.95 -2.21 10.13
C ILE A 35 -16.79 -1.16 9.39
N ALA A 36 -16.26 0.06 9.23
CA ALA A 36 -16.95 1.13 8.51
C ALA A 36 -17.19 0.75 7.03
N GLY A 37 -16.24 0.10 6.37
CA GLY A 37 -16.36 -0.39 5.00
C GLY A 37 -17.45 -1.45 4.88
N LEU A 38 -17.45 -2.45 5.77
CA LEU A 38 -18.46 -3.50 5.79
C LEU A 38 -19.87 -2.93 5.99
N VAL A 39 -20.05 -2.07 7.00
CA VAL A 39 -21.34 -1.41 7.28
C VAL A 39 -21.81 -0.60 6.07
N THR A 40 -20.93 0.17 5.44
CA THR A 40 -21.26 0.98 4.27
C THR A 40 -21.71 0.12 3.10
N GLN A 41 -21.05 -1.01 2.84
CA GLN A 41 -21.42 -1.93 1.77
C GLN A 41 -22.71 -2.68 2.05
N LEU A 42 -22.95 -3.07 3.31
CA LEU A 42 -24.22 -3.69 3.72
C LEU A 42 -25.40 -2.73 3.57
N ILE A 43 -25.25 -1.46 3.93
CA ILE A 43 -26.31 -0.43 3.77
C ILE A 43 -26.63 -0.21 2.28
N ARG A 44 -25.62 -0.26 1.39
CA ARG A 44 -25.82 0.03 -0.04
C ARG A 44 -26.34 -1.14 -0.86
N TYR A 45 -25.87 -2.35 -0.58
CA TYR A 45 -26.10 -3.53 -1.42
C TYR A 45 -26.71 -4.70 -0.63
N GLY A 46 -27.09 -4.50 0.63
CA GLY A 46 -27.63 -5.59 1.46
C GLY A 46 -26.61 -6.72 1.64
N THR A 47 -27.09 -7.96 1.63
CA THR A 47 -26.24 -9.15 1.82
C THR A 47 -25.17 -9.31 0.73
N ALA A 48 -25.43 -8.88 -0.51
CA ALA A 48 -24.43 -8.87 -1.58
C ALA A 48 -23.27 -7.94 -1.28
N GLY A 49 -23.49 -6.87 -0.50
CA GLY A 49 -22.45 -5.95 -0.07
C GLY A 49 -21.35 -6.60 0.76
N ALA A 50 -21.67 -7.64 1.55
CA ALA A 50 -20.66 -8.40 2.28
C ALA A 50 -19.67 -9.09 1.34
N GLY A 51 -20.16 -9.66 0.23
CA GLY A 51 -19.32 -10.25 -0.82
C GLY A 51 -18.41 -9.20 -1.47
N ILE A 52 -18.96 -8.05 -1.86
CA ILE A 52 -18.20 -6.95 -2.46
C ILE A 52 -17.09 -6.48 -1.52
N PHE A 53 -17.40 -6.33 -0.23
CA PHE A 53 -16.44 -5.96 0.80
C PHE A 53 -15.32 -7.00 0.93
N LEU A 54 -15.67 -8.29 1.09
CA LEU A 54 -14.70 -9.36 1.29
C LEU A 54 -13.76 -9.52 0.10
N PHE A 55 -14.30 -9.57 -1.11
CA PHE A 55 -13.47 -9.68 -2.33
C PHE A 55 -12.61 -8.43 -2.53
N GLY A 56 -13.16 -7.24 -2.29
CA GLY A 56 -12.41 -5.98 -2.37
C GLY A 56 -11.27 -5.90 -1.35
N MET A 57 -11.49 -6.41 -0.12
CA MET A 57 -10.49 -6.46 0.94
C MET A 57 -9.40 -7.50 0.66
N LEU A 58 -9.78 -8.71 0.21
CA LEU A 58 -8.85 -9.81 -0.01
C LEU A 58 -7.99 -9.60 -1.26
N PHE A 59 -8.53 -8.95 -2.28
CA PHE A 59 -7.84 -8.76 -3.56
C PHE A 59 -6.47 -8.09 -3.42
N PRO A 60 -6.30 -6.93 -2.74
CA PRO A 60 -4.98 -6.32 -2.54
C PRO A 60 -4.03 -7.21 -1.73
N ILE A 61 -4.54 -7.94 -0.74
CA ILE A 61 -3.71 -8.83 0.08
C ILE A 61 -3.12 -9.93 -0.79
N LEU A 62 -3.94 -10.58 -1.61
CA LEU A 62 -3.48 -11.67 -2.49
C LEU A 62 -2.56 -11.16 -3.61
N ALA A 63 -2.95 -10.05 -4.26
CA ALA A 63 -2.17 -9.47 -5.36
C ALA A 63 -0.78 -8.99 -4.91
N LEU A 64 -0.68 -8.41 -3.71
CA LEU A 64 0.56 -7.85 -3.19
C LEU A 64 1.34 -8.83 -2.29
N TYR A 65 0.81 -10.04 -2.07
CA TYR A 65 1.48 -11.05 -1.26
C TYR A 65 2.91 -11.34 -1.75
N ILE A 66 3.12 -11.38 -3.06
CA ILE A 66 4.44 -11.61 -3.67
C ILE A 66 5.39 -10.48 -3.30
N LEU A 67 4.96 -9.21 -3.39
CA LEU A 67 5.77 -8.04 -3.03
C LEU A 67 6.08 -8.02 -1.53
N PHE A 68 5.12 -8.45 -0.71
CA PHE A 68 5.32 -8.59 0.72
C PHE A 68 6.33 -9.68 1.07
N TYR A 69 6.24 -10.83 0.39
CA TYR A 69 7.20 -11.93 0.57
C TYR A 69 8.64 -11.54 0.26
N PHE A 70 8.83 -10.69 -0.75
CA PHE A 70 10.15 -10.12 -1.08
C PHE A 70 10.53 -8.91 -0.21
N HIS A 71 9.76 -8.57 0.83
CA HIS A 71 9.98 -7.40 1.68
C HIS A 71 10.11 -6.07 0.90
N MET A 72 9.47 -5.98 -0.26
CA MET A 72 9.46 -4.78 -1.09
C MET A 72 8.36 -3.79 -0.67
N LEU A 73 7.31 -4.29 -0.02
CA LEU A 73 6.17 -3.49 0.43
C LEU A 73 5.91 -3.72 1.92
N GLY A 74 5.57 -2.66 2.65
CA GLY A 74 5.26 -2.73 4.07
C GLY A 74 3.92 -3.39 4.35
N ALA A 75 3.81 -4.13 5.47
CA ALA A 75 2.53 -4.73 5.89
C ALA A 75 1.44 -3.67 6.15
N GLY A 76 1.83 -2.44 6.55
CA GLY A 76 0.92 -1.33 6.76
C GLY A 76 0.22 -0.89 5.47
N ASP A 77 0.98 -0.82 4.38
CA ASP A 77 0.48 -0.39 3.07
C ASP A 77 -0.53 -1.38 2.49
N ILE A 78 -0.26 -2.69 2.65
CA ILE A 78 -1.18 -3.74 2.22
C ILE A 78 -2.49 -3.68 3.02
N LYS A 79 -2.41 -3.48 4.34
CA LYS A 79 -3.58 -3.31 5.19
C LYS A 79 -4.39 -2.08 4.80
N LEU A 80 -3.71 -0.96 4.50
CA LEU A 80 -4.38 0.26 4.02
C LEU A 80 -5.10 0.01 2.70
N LEU A 81 -4.43 -0.59 1.72
CA LEU A 81 -5.05 -0.94 0.44
C LEU A 81 -6.20 -1.93 0.59
N SER A 82 -6.12 -2.88 1.53
CA SER A 82 -7.22 -3.79 1.84
C SER A 82 -8.42 -3.07 2.44
N ALA A 83 -8.19 -2.08 3.32
CA ALA A 83 -9.26 -1.27 3.88
C ALA A 83 -9.95 -0.43 2.78
N VAL A 84 -9.17 0.27 1.97
CA VAL A 84 -9.71 1.03 0.81
C VAL A 84 -10.44 0.10 -0.16
N GLY A 85 -9.91 -1.10 -0.42
CA GLY A 85 -10.52 -2.12 -1.28
C GLY A 85 -11.88 -2.59 -0.79
N GLY A 86 -12.06 -2.75 0.52
CA GLY A 86 -13.34 -3.09 1.12
C GLY A 86 -14.43 -2.05 0.83
N PHE A 87 -14.08 -0.76 0.80
CA PHE A 87 -15.01 0.30 0.42
C PHE A 87 -15.29 0.33 -1.10
N LEU A 88 -14.26 0.17 -1.92
CA LEU A 88 -14.34 0.37 -3.37
C LEU A 88 -14.87 -0.85 -4.13
N GLY A 89 -14.62 -2.05 -3.63
CA GLY A 89 -14.79 -3.29 -4.38
C GLY A 89 -13.65 -3.54 -5.38
N VAL A 90 -13.64 -4.76 -5.98
CA VAL A 90 -12.51 -5.25 -6.81
C VAL A 90 -12.20 -4.36 -8.02
N PRO A 91 -13.16 -3.91 -8.85
CA PRO A 91 -12.82 -3.15 -10.05
C PRO A 91 -12.16 -1.80 -9.76
N ALA A 92 -12.67 -1.10 -8.74
CA ALA A 92 -12.17 0.22 -8.40
C ALA A 92 -10.84 0.15 -7.63
N ILE A 93 -10.66 -0.83 -6.74
CA ILE A 93 -9.39 -0.98 -6.03
C ILE A 93 -8.24 -1.36 -6.97
N LEU A 94 -8.49 -2.16 -8.01
CA LEU A 94 -7.48 -2.49 -9.00
C LEU A 94 -6.95 -1.24 -9.69
N LYS A 95 -7.84 -0.36 -10.15
CA LYS A 95 -7.47 0.92 -10.77
C LYS A 95 -6.75 1.83 -9.76
N CYS A 96 -7.25 1.91 -8.52
CA CYS A 96 -6.61 2.66 -7.43
C CYS A 96 -5.18 2.16 -7.16
N MET A 97 -4.96 0.86 -7.15
CA MET A 97 -3.62 0.26 -7.00
C MET A 97 -2.69 0.67 -8.13
N ILE A 98 -3.13 0.56 -9.39
CA ILE A 98 -2.32 0.97 -10.55
C ILE A 98 -1.92 2.44 -10.43
N VAL A 99 -2.86 3.32 -10.14
CA VAL A 99 -2.59 4.75 -9.97
C VAL A 99 -1.66 5.00 -8.79
N SER A 100 -1.84 4.31 -7.67
CA SER A 100 -0.98 4.43 -6.49
C SER A 100 0.46 4.00 -6.80
N PHE A 101 0.65 2.90 -7.54
CA PHE A 101 1.99 2.48 -7.94
C PHE A 101 2.63 3.43 -8.95
N LEU A 102 1.88 3.94 -9.92
CA LEU A 102 2.37 4.92 -10.89
C LEU A 102 2.78 6.24 -10.20
N SER A 103 1.93 6.77 -9.33
CA SER A 103 2.25 8.00 -8.57
C SER A 103 3.43 7.79 -7.63
N GLY A 104 3.52 6.63 -6.97
CA GLY A 104 4.66 6.23 -6.15
C GLY A 104 5.96 6.15 -6.96
N ALA A 105 5.92 5.60 -8.17
CA ALA A 105 7.06 5.54 -9.07
C ALA A 105 7.52 6.94 -9.49
N VAL A 106 6.59 7.83 -9.84
CA VAL A 106 6.91 9.23 -10.19
C VAL A 106 7.56 9.95 -9.01
N LEU A 107 7.01 9.83 -7.81
CA LEU A 107 7.58 10.39 -6.59
C LEU A 107 8.98 9.82 -6.31
N SER A 108 9.15 8.50 -6.49
CA SER A 108 10.45 7.84 -6.32
C SER A 108 11.51 8.38 -7.28
N ILE A 109 11.15 8.52 -8.56
CA ILE A 109 12.04 9.08 -9.59
C ILE A 109 12.38 10.53 -9.22
N GLY A 110 11.40 11.34 -8.81
CA GLY A 110 11.63 12.73 -8.38
C GLY A 110 12.65 12.82 -7.25
N ILE A 111 12.52 12.00 -6.21
CA ILE A 111 13.47 11.98 -5.09
C ILE A 111 14.85 11.52 -5.53
N ILE A 112 14.94 10.52 -6.40
CA ILE A 112 16.22 10.03 -6.93
C ILE A 112 16.94 11.11 -7.73
N LEU A 113 16.22 11.88 -8.54
CA LEU A 113 16.80 12.98 -9.34
C LEU A 113 17.32 14.11 -8.45
N VAL A 114 16.60 14.42 -7.38
CA VAL A 114 17.00 15.47 -6.43
C VAL A 114 18.18 15.03 -5.56
N CYS A 115 18.19 13.78 -5.08
CA CYS A 115 19.23 13.27 -4.18
C CYS A 115 20.48 12.73 -4.91
N GLY A 116 20.46 12.57 -6.23
CA GLY A 116 21.63 12.17 -7.04
C GLY A 116 22.16 10.74 -6.80
N ASN A 117 21.46 9.89 -6.05
CA ASN A 117 21.94 8.59 -5.57
C ASN A 117 21.47 7.38 -6.41
N LEU A 118 21.17 7.59 -7.70
CA LEU A 118 20.62 6.54 -8.59
C LEU A 118 21.53 5.28 -8.63
N GLN A 119 22.83 5.48 -8.83
CA GLN A 119 23.79 4.39 -8.97
C GLN A 119 23.86 3.51 -7.69
N GLN A 120 23.88 4.14 -6.51
CA GLN A 120 23.93 3.41 -5.25
C GLN A 120 22.64 2.62 -4.99
N ARG A 121 21.48 3.14 -5.38
CA ARG A 121 20.18 2.47 -5.22
C ARG A 121 20.05 1.30 -6.17
N LEU A 122 20.43 1.46 -7.44
CA LEU A 122 20.45 0.38 -8.44
C LEU A 122 21.40 -0.76 -8.03
N THR A 123 22.61 -0.42 -7.60
CA THR A 123 23.59 -1.42 -7.15
C THR A 123 23.07 -2.21 -5.94
N LYS A 124 22.42 -1.55 -4.98
CA LYS A 124 21.82 -2.23 -3.82
C LYS A 124 20.65 -3.14 -4.24
N PHE A 125 19.81 -2.69 -5.17
CA PHE A 125 18.71 -3.50 -5.70
C PHE A 125 19.23 -4.75 -6.41
N PHE A 126 20.22 -4.61 -7.30
CA PHE A 126 20.86 -5.75 -7.97
C PHE A 126 21.55 -6.71 -6.99
N ASN A 127 22.29 -6.18 -6.03
CA ASN A 127 22.95 -7.00 -5.01
C ASN A 127 21.94 -7.73 -4.12
N TYR A 128 20.80 -7.10 -3.77
CA TYR A 128 19.72 -7.74 -3.02
C TYR A 128 19.13 -8.92 -3.82
N PHE A 129 18.81 -8.68 -5.09
CA PHE A 129 18.24 -9.70 -5.98
C PHE A 129 19.22 -10.85 -6.19
N GLN A 130 20.48 -10.54 -6.46
CA GLN A 130 21.56 -11.55 -6.64
C GLN A 130 21.77 -12.36 -5.35
N THR A 131 21.80 -11.70 -4.20
CA THR A 131 21.96 -12.35 -2.89
C THR A 131 20.78 -13.27 -2.59
N TYR A 132 19.56 -12.85 -2.90
CA TYR A 132 18.36 -13.63 -2.68
C TYR A 132 18.33 -14.89 -3.53
N PHE A 133 18.70 -14.81 -4.82
CA PHE A 133 18.78 -15.97 -5.72
C PHE A 133 19.96 -16.89 -5.41
N THR A 134 21.10 -16.34 -4.99
CA THR A 134 22.30 -17.12 -4.69
C THR A 134 22.19 -17.84 -3.32
N LYS A 135 21.59 -17.20 -2.31
CA LYS A 135 21.39 -17.82 -0.98
C LYS A 135 20.41 -19.00 -0.99
N ARG A 136 19.52 -19.10 -1.98
CA ARG A 136 18.66 -20.28 -2.15
C ARG A 136 19.47 -21.55 -2.45
N LYS A 137 20.73 -21.42 -2.86
CA LYS A 137 21.63 -22.55 -3.20
C LYS A 137 22.50 -23.03 -2.03
N TYR A 138 22.62 -22.22 -0.96
CA TYR A 138 23.41 -22.56 0.22
C TYR A 138 22.56 -22.38 1.48
N GLN A 139 21.88 -23.45 1.85
CA GLN A 139 21.13 -23.55 3.11
C GLN A 139 22.10 -23.51 4.30
N LYS A 140 22.30 -22.34 4.91
CA LYS A 140 22.72 -22.22 6.30
C LYS A 140 22.12 -20.96 6.91
N LYS A 141 21.42 -21.15 8.05
CA LYS A 141 20.80 -20.17 8.93
C LYS A 141 21.52 -18.81 8.93
N THR A 142 21.09 -17.90 8.09
CA THR A 142 21.39 -16.48 8.26
C THR A 142 20.07 -15.76 7.98
N GLU A 143 19.62 -14.95 8.92
CA GLU A 143 18.39 -14.17 8.81
C GLU A 143 18.35 -13.42 7.47
N PRO A 144 17.18 -13.32 6.83
CA PRO A 144 17.06 -12.57 5.58
C PRO A 144 17.47 -11.13 5.87
N VAL A 145 18.51 -10.65 5.19
CA VAL A 145 18.92 -9.25 5.27
C VAL A 145 17.76 -8.43 4.71
N PRO A 146 17.07 -7.62 5.53
CA PRO A 146 15.96 -6.84 5.03
C PRO A 146 16.48 -5.85 3.98
N TYR A 147 15.74 -5.68 2.89
CA TYR A 147 16.03 -4.66 1.87
C TYR A 147 16.14 -3.26 2.51
N TYR A 148 15.47 -3.09 3.64
CA TYR A 148 15.40 -1.85 4.40
C TYR A 148 16.17 -1.97 5.72
N ASP A 149 17.27 -1.27 5.83
CA ASP A 149 18.21 -1.33 6.98
C ASP A 149 17.87 -0.29 8.09
N GLY A 150 16.70 0.32 8.06
CA GLY A 150 16.23 1.27 9.08
C GLY A 150 17.03 2.57 9.24
N LYS A 151 18.20 2.67 8.60
CA LYS A 151 19.16 3.79 8.76
C LYS A 151 19.03 4.88 7.70
N TRP A 152 18.02 4.80 6.84
CA TRP A 152 17.81 5.80 5.81
C TRP A 152 17.06 6.99 6.43
N GLY A 153 17.73 8.11 6.53
CA GLY A 153 17.17 9.38 6.92
C GLY A 153 15.98 9.81 6.02
N MET A 154 15.72 11.07 5.83
CA MET A 154 14.58 11.70 5.14
C MET A 154 14.17 11.12 3.75
N GLU A 155 14.76 10.03 3.28
CA GLU A 155 14.56 9.46 1.94
C GLU A 155 13.51 8.34 1.87
N CYS A 156 12.76 8.07 2.93
CA CYS A 156 11.69 7.07 2.90
C CYS A 156 10.44 7.65 2.25
N ILE A 157 10.05 7.11 1.11
CA ILE A 157 8.78 7.41 0.49
C ILE A 157 7.68 6.73 1.32
N HIS A 158 6.79 7.53 1.87
CA HIS A 158 5.59 7.02 2.53
C HIS A 158 4.58 6.59 1.46
N PHE A 159 4.40 5.28 1.26
CA PHE A 159 3.51 4.75 0.22
C PHE A 159 2.03 5.12 0.47
N SER A 160 1.68 5.48 1.68
CA SER A 160 0.36 6.01 2.03
C SER A 160 -0.03 7.25 1.21
N VAL A 161 0.94 8.11 0.83
CA VAL A 161 0.69 9.30 0.00
C VAL A 161 0.25 8.93 -1.42
N PRO A 162 0.95 8.06 -2.16
CA PRO A 162 0.45 7.48 -3.41
C PRO A 162 -0.95 6.87 -3.33
N VAL A 163 -1.25 6.15 -2.24
CA VAL A 163 -2.60 5.57 -2.05
C VAL A 163 -3.65 6.66 -1.92
N LEU A 164 -3.37 7.73 -1.17
CA LEU A 164 -4.26 8.88 -1.07
C LEU A 164 -4.49 9.54 -2.42
N MET A 165 -3.46 9.70 -3.26
CA MET A 165 -3.60 10.21 -4.63
C MET A 165 -4.52 9.34 -5.47
N GLY A 166 -4.38 8.01 -5.39
CA GLY A 166 -5.29 7.06 -6.04
C GLY A 166 -6.75 7.26 -5.61
N VAL A 167 -6.99 7.39 -4.31
CA VAL A 167 -8.33 7.64 -3.75
C VAL A 167 -8.89 8.97 -4.22
N LEU A 168 -8.11 10.03 -4.25
CA LEU A 168 -8.54 11.36 -4.72
C LEU A 168 -8.95 11.33 -6.20
N LEU A 169 -8.20 10.66 -7.06
CA LEU A 169 -8.54 10.50 -8.47
C LEU A 169 -9.80 9.67 -8.67
N TRP A 170 -10.03 8.65 -7.84
CA TRP A 170 -11.29 7.91 -7.85
C TRP A 170 -12.47 8.81 -7.47
N ILE A 171 -12.36 9.60 -6.41
CA ILE A 171 -13.40 10.55 -5.99
C ILE A 171 -13.66 11.60 -7.07
N GLY A 172 -12.62 12.04 -7.78
CA GLY A 172 -12.72 12.98 -8.91
C GLY A 172 -13.36 12.40 -10.17
N GLY A 173 -13.65 11.07 -10.19
CA GLY A 173 -14.30 10.41 -11.32
C GLY A 173 -13.39 10.16 -12.52
N PHE A 174 -12.06 10.12 -12.32
CA PHE A 174 -11.12 9.84 -13.42
C PHE A 174 -11.12 8.37 -13.85
N TYR A 175 -11.66 7.46 -13.02
CA TYR A 175 -11.78 6.04 -13.35
C TYR A 175 -12.87 5.31 -12.53
#